data_7495ecb58dbaa0e4c8739e456582c0e9
#
_entry.id   7495ecb58dbaa0e4c8739e456582c0e9
#
_cell.length_a   1.000
_cell.length_b   1.000
_cell.length_c   1.000
_cell.angle_alpha   90.00
_cell.angle_beta   90.00
_cell.angle_gamma   90.00
#
_symmetry.space_group_name_H-M   'P 1'
#
loop_
_entity.id
_entity.type
_entity.pdbx_description
1 polymer ?
#
loop_
_entity_poly.entity_id
_entity_poly.type
_entity_poly.pdbx_seq_one_letter_code
_entity_poly.pdbx_strand_id
1 'polypeptide(L)'
;MKLLSGILILLPLLASAESLKVDKAKSRIQVDAKATGHEFTGTLSDYSAKVTGDGTTLQPTGVDLTWKFSDLKTGEAKRDKEMIQWLGGGAPQGSFTFTKKWTGNGQTYAMGNLKIHGITKAISFPYTVKKEGNWLTIDGTATLDYQNFGLPIIRTMAVMTVNPKLTVRFHLVGVAK
;
A
#
# COMPACT_ATOMS: atom_id res chain seq x y z
N MET A 1 54.37 37.44 -5.30
CA MET A 1 53.29 36.63 -5.91
C MET A 1 52.57 35.88 -4.79
N LYS A 2 51.38 36.34 -4.39
CA LYS A 2 50.56 35.68 -3.36
C LYS A 2 49.47 34.88 -4.07
N LEU A 3 49.53 33.56 -4.03
CA LEU A 3 48.49 32.64 -4.50
C LEU A 3 47.34 32.63 -3.47
N LEU A 4 46.19 33.22 -3.85
CA LEU A 4 44.95 33.01 -3.10
C LEU A 4 44.37 31.63 -3.47
N SER A 5 44.46 30.69 -2.54
CA SER A 5 43.73 29.42 -2.62
C SER A 5 42.28 29.66 -2.26
N GLY A 6 41.41 29.64 -3.27
CA GLY A 6 39.96 29.73 -3.09
C GLY A 6 39.47 28.36 -2.61
N ILE A 7 38.96 28.29 -1.36
CA ILE A 7 38.26 27.09 -0.82
C ILE A 7 36.84 27.14 -1.40
N LEU A 8 36.57 26.21 -2.32
CA LEU A 8 35.23 25.97 -2.84
C LEU A 8 34.46 25.17 -1.75
N ILE A 9 33.60 25.88 -0.99
CA ILE A 9 32.71 25.25 -0.01
C ILE A 9 31.55 24.64 -0.81
N LEU A 10 31.58 23.33 -0.98
CA LEU A 10 30.45 22.55 -1.51
C LEU A 10 29.41 22.45 -0.38
N LEU A 11 28.36 23.28 -0.42
CA LEU A 11 27.22 23.11 0.46
C LEU A 11 26.47 21.84 0.02
N PRO A 12 26.22 20.89 0.93
CA PRO A 12 25.36 19.76 0.62
C PRO A 12 23.92 20.28 0.40
N LEU A 13 23.36 19.99 -0.77
CA LEU A 13 21.94 20.17 -1.04
C LEU A 13 21.19 19.23 -0.10
N LEU A 14 20.61 19.76 0.96
CA LEU A 14 19.71 19.00 1.83
C LEU A 14 18.43 18.72 1.02
N ALA A 15 18.30 17.49 0.54
CA ALA A 15 17.04 17.02 -0.02
C ALA A 15 15.97 17.11 1.06
N SER A 16 15.01 18.01 0.91
CA SER A 16 13.89 18.15 1.83
C SER A 16 12.95 16.97 1.64
N ALA A 17 12.79 16.15 2.66
CA ALA A 17 11.76 15.13 2.67
C ALA A 17 10.40 15.81 2.80
N GLU A 18 9.59 15.77 1.74
CA GLU A 18 8.22 16.28 1.76
C GLU A 18 7.26 15.18 2.24
N SER A 19 6.24 15.58 2.99
CA SER A 19 5.17 14.68 3.39
C SER A 19 3.95 14.85 2.48
N LEU A 20 3.32 13.73 2.08
CA LEU A 20 2.08 13.75 1.32
C LEU A 20 0.90 13.75 2.30
N LYS A 21 0.11 14.81 2.32
CA LYS A 21 -1.18 14.80 2.99
C LYS A 21 -2.18 14.07 2.10
N VAL A 22 -2.47 12.81 2.44
CA VAL A 22 -3.42 11.98 1.69
C VAL A 22 -4.84 12.51 1.86
N ASP A 23 -5.54 12.71 0.75
CA ASP A 23 -6.97 13.00 0.66
C ASP A 23 -7.74 11.68 0.53
N LYS A 24 -8.31 11.20 1.65
CA LYS A 24 -9.04 9.94 1.68
C LYS A 24 -10.29 9.94 0.80
N ALA A 25 -10.93 11.09 0.60
CA ALA A 25 -12.13 11.20 -0.23
C ALA A 25 -11.83 10.96 -1.72
N LYS A 26 -10.62 11.31 -2.15
CA LYS A 26 -10.12 11.08 -3.52
C LYS A 26 -9.34 9.78 -3.67
N SER A 27 -8.97 9.16 -2.56
CA SER A 27 -8.15 7.94 -2.54
C SER A 27 -8.99 6.68 -2.41
N ARG A 28 -8.48 5.55 -2.93
CA ARG A 28 -9.13 4.24 -2.81
C ARG A 28 -8.10 3.14 -2.61
N ILE A 29 -8.43 2.21 -1.73
CA ILE A 29 -7.71 0.94 -1.57
C ILE A 29 -8.76 -0.16 -1.65
N GLN A 30 -8.60 -1.06 -2.61
CA GLN A 30 -9.55 -2.12 -2.92
C GLN A 30 -8.85 -3.47 -2.96
N VAL A 31 -9.57 -4.50 -2.54
CA VAL A 31 -9.12 -5.90 -2.58
C VAL A 31 -10.10 -6.69 -3.41
N ASP A 32 -9.65 -7.20 -4.54
CA ASP A 32 -10.45 -8.07 -5.41
C ASP A 32 -10.18 -9.53 -5.06
N ALA A 33 -11.24 -10.28 -4.90
CA ALA A 33 -11.22 -11.69 -4.61
C ALA A 33 -12.09 -12.47 -5.61
N LYS A 34 -11.60 -13.64 -6.02
CA LYS A 34 -12.31 -14.56 -6.91
C LYS A 34 -12.79 -15.75 -6.11
N ALA A 35 -14.09 -15.97 -6.10
CA ALA A 35 -14.71 -17.15 -5.54
C ALA A 35 -15.26 -18.03 -6.65
N THR A 36 -15.61 -19.29 -6.32
CA THR A 36 -16.27 -20.17 -7.29
C THR A 36 -17.56 -19.53 -7.80
N GLY A 37 -17.61 -19.25 -9.09
CA GLY A 37 -18.79 -18.70 -9.78
C GLY A 37 -19.01 -17.19 -9.67
N HIS A 38 -18.22 -16.43 -8.88
CA HIS A 38 -18.33 -14.98 -8.79
C HIS A 38 -17.06 -14.29 -8.29
N GLU A 39 -16.97 -13.00 -8.54
CA GLU A 39 -15.92 -12.14 -8.02
C GLU A 39 -16.56 -11.09 -7.10
N PHE A 40 -15.78 -10.58 -6.13
CA PHE A 40 -16.21 -9.48 -5.28
C PHE A 40 -15.02 -8.58 -4.91
N THR A 41 -15.33 -7.33 -4.60
CA THR A 41 -14.34 -6.33 -4.20
C THR A 41 -14.66 -5.85 -2.79
N GLY A 42 -13.66 -5.85 -1.92
CA GLY A 42 -13.70 -5.12 -0.66
C GLY A 42 -13.05 -3.75 -0.83
N THR A 43 -13.66 -2.71 -0.28
CA THR A 43 -13.09 -1.36 -0.25
C THR A 43 -12.75 -0.98 1.18
N LEU A 44 -11.53 -0.49 1.38
CA LEU A 44 -11.08 -0.03 2.68
C LEU A 44 -11.62 1.39 2.94
N SER A 45 -12.55 1.50 3.89
CA SER A 45 -13.28 2.74 4.18
C SER A 45 -12.48 3.71 5.07
N ASP A 46 -11.61 3.17 5.95
CA ASP A 46 -10.71 3.97 6.78
C ASP A 46 -9.34 3.31 6.94
N TYR A 47 -8.31 4.14 7.03
CA TYR A 47 -6.91 3.73 7.21
C TYR A 47 -6.07 4.93 7.66
N SER A 48 -4.90 4.69 8.21
CA SER A 48 -3.87 5.71 8.41
C SER A 48 -2.77 5.53 7.37
N ALA A 49 -2.42 6.60 6.67
CA ALA A 49 -1.33 6.60 5.70
C ALA A 49 -0.39 7.77 6.00
N LYS A 50 0.88 7.46 6.24
CA LYS A 50 1.97 8.42 6.28
C LYS A 50 2.86 8.16 5.07
N VAL A 51 2.93 9.12 4.17
CA VAL A 51 3.73 9.03 2.96
C VAL A 51 4.74 10.16 2.97
N THR A 52 6.02 9.83 2.81
CA THR A 52 7.11 10.79 2.62
C THR A 52 7.72 10.56 1.24
N GLY A 53 8.20 11.61 0.64
CA GLY A 53 8.77 11.58 -0.71
C GLY A 53 9.92 12.55 -0.88
N ASP A 54 10.60 12.41 -1.98
CA ASP A 54 11.61 13.36 -2.46
C ASP A 54 10.91 14.39 -3.34
N GLY A 55 10.94 15.67 -2.92
CA GLY A 55 10.27 16.77 -3.62
C GLY A 55 10.78 17.01 -5.04
N THR A 56 12.00 16.58 -5.35
CA THR A 56 12.62 16.73 -6.68
C THR A 56 12.21 15.60 -7.61
N THR A 57 12.33 14.36 -7.15
CA THR A 57 12.05 13.16 -7.97
C THR A 57 10.58 12.73 -7.91
N LEU A 58 9.80 13.28 -6.99
CA LEU A 58 8.40 12.94 -6.72
C LEU A 58 8.21 11.46 -6.35
N GLN A 59 9.26 10.80 -5.92
CA GLN A 59 9.22 9.38 -5.58
C GLN A 59 9.03 9.20 -4.07
N PRO A 60 8.19 8.26 -3.63
CA PRO A 60 8.07 7.94 -2.22
C PRO A 60 9.41 7.43 -1.68
N THR A 61 9.79 7.95 -0.52
CA THR A 61 10.95 7.54 0.28
C THR A 61 10.52 6.77 1.52
N GLY A 62 9.25 6.90 1.93
CA GLY A 62 8.65 6.16 3.02
C GLY A 62 7.13 6.09 2.86
N VAL A 63 6.57 4.95 3.19
CA VAL A 63 5.13 4.73 3.30
C VAL A 63 4.86 3.84 4.49
N ASP A 64 4.09 4.34 5.45
CA ASP A 64 3.51 3.55 6.53
C ASP A 64 1.99 3.60 6.40
N LEU A 65 1.39 2.44 6.18
CA LEU A 65 -0.05 2.26 6.07
C LEU A 65 -0.51 1.30 7.17
N THR A 66 -1.56 1.67 7.89
CA THR A 66 -2.20 0.81 8.88
C THR A 66 -3.71 0.86 8.73
N TRP A 67 -4.38 -0.26 8.97
CA TRP A 67 -5.84 -0.36 8.89
C TRP A 67 -6.39 -1.41 9.85
N LYS A 68 -7.69 -1.32 10.13
CA LYS A 68 -8.47 -2.38 10.75
C LYS A 68 -9.20 -3.15 9.67
N PHE A 69 -9.27 -4.46 9.77
CA PHE A 69 -10.03 -5.26 8.82
C PHE A 69 -11.55 -5.03 8.94
N SER A 70 -12.03 -4.50 10.07
CA SER A 70 -13.41 -4.03 10.21
C SER A 70 -13.78 -2.90 9.24
N ASP A 71 -12.79 -2.18 8.71
CA ASP A 71 -12.98 -1.09 7.76
C ASP A 71 -12.90 -1.54 6.30
N LEU A 72 -12.56 -2.81 6.04
CA LEU A 72 -12.65 -3.43 4.73
C LEU A 72 -14.08 -3.90 4.47
N LYS A 73 -14.80 -3.21 3.60
CA LYS A 73 -16.23 -3.42 3.32
C LYS A 73 -16.43 -4.05 1.96
N THR A 74 -17.10 -5.19 1.93
CA THR A 74 -17.39 -5.93 0.69
C THR A 74 -18.80 -5.67 0.16
N GLY A 75 -19.59 -4.83 0.86
CA GLY A 75 -21.00 -4.60 0.55
C GLY A 75 -21.94 -5.68 1.06
N GLU A 76 -21.42 -6.74 1.70
CA GLU A 76 -22.19 -7.85 2.26
C GLU A 76 -21.80 -8.04 3.74
N ALA A 77 -22.68 -7.63 4.66
CA ALA A 77 -22.38 -7.60 6.09
C ALA A 77 -22.03 -8.99 6.66
N LYS A 78 -22.66 -10.05 6.15
CA LYS A 78 -22.36 -11.42 6.56
C LYS A 78 -20.93 -11.81 6.19
N ARG A 79 -20.50 -11.51 4.96
CA ARG A 79 -19.14 -11.77 4.48
C ARG A 79 -18.09 -10.98 5.27
N ASP A 80 -18.37 -9.71 5.57
CA ASP A 80 -17.49 -8.88 6.39
C ASP A 80 -17.30 -9.46 7.79
N LYS A 81 -18.37 -9.97 8.41
CA LYS A 81 -18.32 -10.64 9.71
C LYS A 81 -17.53 -11.97 9.66
N GLU A 82 -17.77 -12.77 8.63
CA GLU A 82 -17.06 -14.04 8.42
C GLU A 82 -15.55 -13.79 8.18
N MET A 83 -15.17 -12.76 7.46
CA MET A 83 -13.79 -12.35 7.26
C MET A 83 -13.10 -12.02 8.61
N ILE A 84 -13.74 -11.28 9.51
CA ILE A 84 -13.18 -11.00 10.83
C ILE A 84 -12.96 -12.28 11.64
N GLN A 85 -13.93 -13.20 11.61
CA GLN A 85 -13.79 -14.49 12.28
C GLN A 85 -12.65 -15.34 11.70
N TRP A 86 -12.54 -15.36 10.38
CA TRP A 86 -11.46 -16.05 9.66
C TRP A 86 -10.08 -15.50 9.99
N LEU A 87 -9.96 -14.18 10.24
CA LEU A 87 -8.75 -13.50 10.69
C LEU A 87 -8.44 -13.71 12.20
N GLY A 88 -9.17 -14.59 12.89
CA GLY A 88 -8.97 -14.88 14.30
C GLY A 88 -9.89 -14.13 15.25
N GLY A 89 -10.86 -13.38 14.75
CA GLY A 89 -11.81 -12.60 15.57
C GLY A 89 -11.22 -11.35 16.19
N GLY A 90 -11.98 -10.71 17.09
CA GLY A 90 -11.55 -9.49 17.77
C GLY A 90 -11.46 -8.28 16.84
N ALA A 91 -10.35 -7.56 16.87
CA ALA A 91 -10.07 -6.39 16.05
C ALA A 91 -8.79 -6.57 15.23
N PRO A 92 -8.79 -7.48 14.22
CA PRO A 92 -7.59 -7.74 13.44
C PRO A 92 -7.17 -6.49 12.66
N GLN A 93 -5.84 -6.28 12.61
CA GLN A 93 -5.23 -5.15 11.95
C GLN A 93 -4.21 -5.63 10.93
N GLY A 94 -4.00 -4.80 9.89
CA GLY A 94 -2.94 -4.97 8.93
C GLY A 94 -2.06 -3.73 8.87
N SER A 95 -0.84 -3.92 8.39
CA SER A 95 0.07 -2.81 8.11
C SER A 95 0.97 -3.09 6.92
N PHE A 96 1.37 -2.04 6.25
CA PHE A 96 2.40 -2.06 5.22
C PHE A 96 3.42 -0.98 5.50
N THR A 97 4.71 -1.35 5.47
CA THR A 97 5.83 -0.42 5.62
C THR A 97 6.73 -0.54 4.39
N PHE A 98 6.89 0.55 3.67
CA PHE A 98 7.79 0.63 2.52
C PHE A 98 9.25 0.47 2.97
N THR A 99 10.05 -0.27 2.20
CA THR A 99 11.46 -0.48 2.50
C THR A 99 12.39 0.10 1.44
N LYS A 100 12.07 -0.10 0.17
CA LYS A 100 12.84 0.44 -0.95
C LYS A 100 12.07 0.41 -2.25
N LYS A 101 12.55 1.15 -3.25
CA LYS A 101 12.12 1.03 -4.64
C LYS A 101 13.23 0.42 -5.48
N TRP A 102 12.84 -0.16 -6.60
CA TRP A 102 13.75 -0.58 -7.65
C TRP A 102 13.08 -0.40 -9.02
N THR A 103 13.88 -0.34 -10.09
CA THR A 103 13.38 -0.19 -11.46
C THR A 103 13.86 -1.37 -12.29
N GLY A 104 12.96 -1.97 -13.04
CA GLY A 104 13.24 -3.06 -13.96
C GLY A 104 12.23 -3.09 -15.10
N ASN A 105 12.67 -3.45 -16.30
CA ASN A 105 11.85 -3.52 -17.50
C ASN A 105 11.04 -2.22 -17.78
N GLY A 106 11.65 -1.06 -17.51
CA GLY A 106 10.99 0.24 -17.70
C GLY A 106 9.91 0.58 -16.68
N GLN A 107 9.74 -0.21 -15.63
CA GLN A 107 8.72 -0.06 -14.60
C GLN A 107 9.35 0.12 -13.22
N THR A 108 8.74 0.96 -12.38
CA THR A 108 9.16 1.16 -10.99
C THR A 108 8.33 0.27 -10.05
N TYR A 109 9.03 -0.38 -9.13
CA TYR A 109 8.46 -1.28 -8.13
C TYR A 109 8.72 -0.75 -6.73
N ALA A 110 7.71 -0.84 -5.88
CA ALA A 110 7.86 -0.71 -4.44
C ALA A 110 8.15 -2.08 -3.83
N MET A 111 9.01 -2.10 -2.81
CA MET A 111 9.18 -3.23 -1.91
C MET A 111 8.81 -2.78 -0.50
N GLY A 112 8.18 -3.65 0.26
CA GLY A 112 7.82 -3.35 1.64
C GLY A 112 7.41 -4.59 2.41
N ASN A 113 7.24 -4.40 3.71
CA ASN A 113 6.80 -5.43 4.64
C ASN A 113 5.28 -5.31 4.85
N LEU A 114 4.55 -6.32 4.44
CA LEU A 114 3.12 -6.46 4.68
C LEU A 114 2.92 -7.37 5.89
N LYS A 115 2.17 -6.89 6.90
CA LYS A 115 1.80 -7.66 8.09
C LYS A 115 0.31 -7.90 8.10
N ILE A 116 -0.09 -9.18 8.11
CA ILE A 116 -1.47 -9.66 8.22
C ILE A 116 -1.47 -10.84 9.18
N HIS A 117 -2.49 -10.97 10.02
CA HIS A 117 -2.66 -12.11 10.94
C HIS A 117 -1.39 -12.40 11.77
N GLY A 118 -0.68 -11.34 12.23
CA GLY A 118 0.57 -11.46 12.99
C GLY A 118 1.81 -11.85 12.19
N ILE A 119 1.67 -12.27 10.93
CA ILE A 119 2.77 -12.69 10.06
C ILE A 119 3.19 -11.54 9.15
N THR A 120 4.50 -11.30 9.05
CA THR A 120 5.09 -10.28 8.17
C THR A 120 5.75 -10.95 6.97
N LYS A 121 5.45 -10.46 5.77
CA LYS A 121 6.07 -10.89 4.51
C LYS A 121 6.55 -9.70 3.71
N ALA A 122 7.72 -9.83 3.10
CA ALA A 122 8.18 -8.89 2.09
C ALA A 122 7.37 -9.10 0.81
N ILE A 123 6.84 -8.00 0.27
CA ILE A 123 6.12 -7.98 -1.01
C ILE A 123 6.74 -6.96 -1.94
N SER A 124 6.56 -7.15 -3.25
CA SER A 124 6.96 -6.18 -4.27
C SER A 124 5.87 -6.06 -5.31
N PHE A 125 5.60 -4.83 -5.73
CA PHE A 125 4.54 -4.53 -6.70
C PHE A 125 4.89 -3.29 -7.52
N PRO A 126 4.41 -3.20 -8.77
CA PRO A 126 4.57 -2.02 -9.60
C PRO A 126 3.71 -0.86 -9.11
N TYR A 127 4.22 0.36 -9.28
CA TYR A 127 3.47 1.57 -9.02
C TYR A 127 3.88 2.70 -9.97
N THR A 128 3.03 3.71 -10.08
CA THR A 128 3.29 4.95 -10.81
C THR A 128 3.00 6.14 -9.94
N VAL A 129 3.71 7.25 -10.19
CA VAL A 129 3.44 8.54 -9.56
C VAL A 129 3.17 9.55 -10.66
N LYS A 130 2.11 10.34 -10.49
CA LYS A 130 1.75 11.45 -11.37
C LYS A 130 1.60 12.72 -10.54
N LYS A 131 2.01 13.86 -11.11
CA LYS A 131 1.82 15.19 -10.53
C LYS A 131 0.99 16.05 -11.47
N GLU A 132 -0.05 16.66 -10.92
CA GLU A 132 -0.91 17.61 -11.60
C GLU A 132 -1.08 18.84 -10.70
N GLY A 133 -0.39 19.93 -11.03
CA GLY A 133 -0.30 21.07 -10.13
C GLY A 133 0.33 20.69 -8.79
N ASN A 134 -0.40 20.89 -7.69
CA ASN A 134 0.02 20.53 -6.34
C ASN A 134 -0.44 19.11 -5.92
N TRP A 135 -1.19 18.42 -6.77
CA TRP A 135 -1.70 17.09 -6.47
C TRP A 135 -0.72 16.01 -6.95
N LEU A 136 -0.49 15.05 -6.09
CA LEU A 136 0.23 13.83 -6.39
C LEU A 136 -0.73 12.65 -6.35
N THR A 137 -0.63 11.78 -7.34
CA THR A 137 -1.38 10.54 -7.42
C THR A 137 -0.42 9.37 -7.47
N ILE A 138 -0.62 8.39 -6.61
CA ILE A 138 0.17 7.15 -6.56
C ILE A 138 -0.78 6.00 -6.85
N ASP A 139 -0.57 5.33 -7.97
CA ASP A 139 -1.35 4.17 -8.41
C ASP A 139 -0.51 2.90 -8.38
N GLY A 140 -1.10 1.79 -7.96
CA GLY A 140 -0.42 0.51 -8.04
C GLY A 140 -1.34 -0.68 -7.83
N THR A 141 -0.79 -1.85 -8.13
CA THR A 141 -1.48 -3.13 -8.00
C THR A 141 -0.54 -4.17 -7.42
N ALA A 142 -0.94 -4.79 -6.33
CA ALA A 142 -0.20 -5.89 -5.69
C ALA A 142 -1.03 -7.17 -5.76
N THR A 143 -0.38 -8.29 -6.05
CA THR A 143 -0.98 -9.62 -5.88
C THR A 143 -0.39 -10.27 -4.64
N LEU A 144 -1.23 -10.79 -3.78
CA LEU A 144 -0.81 -11.49 -2.57
C LEU A 144 -1.57 -12.81 -2.43
N ASP A 145 -0.92 -13.78 -1.82
CA ASP A 145 -1.54 -15.05 -1.45
C ASP A 145 -1.73 -15.06 0.06
N TYR A 146 -2.99 -15.11 0.51
CA TYR A 146 -3.31 -15.03 1.94
C TYR A 146 -2.82 -16.25 2.73
N GLN A 147 -2.58 -17.40 2.08
CA GLN A 147 -2.01 -18.58 2.73
C GLN A 147 -0.58 -18.31 3.24
N ASN A 148 0.17 -17.40 2.60
CA ASN A 148 1.48 -16.98 3.08
C ASN A 148 1.45 -16.30 4.46
N PHE A 149 0.26 -15.90 4.91
CA PHE A 149 0.01 -15.31 6.22
C PHE A 149 -0.63 -16.28 7.21
N GLY A 150 -0.48 -17.59 6.96
CA GLY A 150 -0.98 -18.66 7.84
C GLY A 150 -2.50 -18.77 7.86
N LEU A 151 -3.19 -18.19 6.89
CA LEU A 151 -4.64 -18.20 6.80
C LEU A 151 -5.11 -19.42 5.99
N PRO A 152 -6.12 -20.16 6.46
CA PRO A 152 -6.63 -21.31 5.73
C PRO A 152 -7.43 -20.88 4.50
N ILE A 153 -7.60 -21.79 3.55
CA ILE A 153 -8.46 -21.55 2.39
C ILE A 153 -9.89 -21.29 2.87
N ILE A 154 -10.46 -20.16 2.41
CA ILE A 154 -11.85 -19.80 2.69
C ILE A 154 -12.76 -20.76 1.91
N ARG A 155 -13.59 -21.49 2.64
CA ARG A 155 -14.61 -22.38 2.08
C ARG A 155 -15.96 -22.03 2.69
N THR A 156 -16.96 -21.82 1.85
CA THR A 156 -18.33 -21.55 2.27
C THR A 156 -19.24 -22.63 1.68
N MET A 157 -20.10 -23.24 2.52
CA MET A 157 -21.07 -24.28 2.14
C MET A 157 -20.46 -25.50 1.39
N ALA A 158 -19.25 -25.91 1.74
CA ALA A 158 -18.53 -27.06 1.19
C ALA A 158 -18.25 -27.02 -0.34
N VAL A 159 -18.83 -26.09 -1.09
CA VAL A 159 -18.74 -26.00 -2.56
C VAL A 159 -18.11 -24.69 -3.06
N MET A 160 -18.16 -23.61 -2.29
CA MET A 160 -17.57 -22.34 -2.70
C MET A 160 -16.20 -22.14 -2.05
N THR A 161 -15.20 -21.91 -2.88
CA THR A 161 -13.82 -21.66 -2.43
C THR A 161 -13.40 -20.28 -2.94
N VAL A 162 -12.77 -19.49 -2.08
CA VAL A 162 -12.13 -18.23 -2.48
C VAL A 162 -10.69 -18.54 -2.89
N ASN A 163 -10.29 -18.08 -4.08
CA ASN A 163 -8.93 -18.21 -4.56
C ASN A 163 -7.98 -17.54 -3.55
N PRO A 164 -6.90 -18.20 -3.12
CA PRO A 164 -5.96 -17.62 -2.17
C PRO A 164 -5.21 -16.40 -2.73
N LYS A 165 -5.15 -16.22 -4.04
CA LYS A 165 -4.55 -15.05 -4.67
C LYS A 165 -5.56 -13.91 -4.73
N LEU A 166 -5.24 -12.84 -4.01
CA LEU A 166 -5.99 -11.59 -3.98
C LEU A 166 -5.25 -10.52 -4.77
N THR A 167 -6.00 -9.62 -5.40
CA THR A 167 -5.45 -8.43 -6.05
C THR A 167 -5.79 -7.20 -5.24
N VAL A 168 -4.77 -6.48 -4.77
CA VAL A 168 -4.95 -5.20 -4.08
C VAL A 168 -4.63 -4.08 -5.05
N ARG A 169 -5.61 -3.22 -5.31
CA ARG A 169 -5.46 -2.00 -6.11
C ARG A 169 -5.52 -0.79 -5.20
N PHE A 170 -4.61 0.14 -5.40
CA PHE A 170 -4.64 1.39 -4.66
C PHE A 170 -4.46 2.58 -5.60
N HIS A 171 -5.18 3.63 -5.27
CA HIS A 171 -5.14 4.95 -5.86
C HIS A 171 -5.08 5.95 -4.72
N LEU A 172 -3.92 6.51 -4.45
CA LEU A 172 -3.70 7.46 -3.37
C LEU A 172 -3.48 8.85 -3.96
N VAL A 173 -4.29 9.79 -3.53
CA VAL A 173 -4.23 11.20 -3.96
C VAL A 173 -3.91 12.07 -2.76
N GLY A 174 -3.03 13.02 -2.93
CA GLY A 174 -2.69 13.94 -1.86
C GLY A 174 -1.93 15.18 -2.34
N VAL A 175 -1.64 16.06 -1.41
CA VAL A 175 -0.89 17.30 -1.64
C VAL A 175 0.43 17.20 -0.88
N ALA A 176 1.54 17.50 -1.56
CA ALA A 176 2.85 17.60 -0.92
C ALA A 176 2.89 18.81 0.02
N LYS A 177 3.49 18.64 1.20
CA LYS A 177 3.68 19.67 2.24
C LYS A 177 5.14 19.72 2.65
#